data_4d587265b0de3b95447f8ad220a027c8
#
_entry.id   4d587265b0de3b95447f8ad220a027c8
#
_cell.length_a   1.000
_cell.length_b   1.000
_cell.length_c   1.000
_cell.angle_alpha   90.00
_cell.angle_beta   90.00
_cell.angle_gamma   90.00
#
_symmetry.space_group_name_H-M   'P 1'
#
loop_
_entity.id
_entity.type
_entity.pdbx_description
1 polymer ?
#
loop_
_entity_poly.entity_id
_entity_poly.type
_entity_poly.pdbx_seq_one_letter_code
_entity_poly.pdbx_strand_id
1 'polypeptide(L)'
;MKKKLVFLGLICLSLFAFVGCGTEKLDISNCIDVRYGEFNGSAKIYESSLDLGKLQDIPKLKGLTPDMLKGDYKITLVGDKTDLKNGDKVKLHLEYNKELYKRDFNVEFKCEPTEVTIEGLPDKLTDINQISKEQWDKIYAEVNKKAEIKAKDNKYSDLKLEKVLEFNKKKSSGGITIEFIYSYKN
;
A
#
# COMPACT_ATOMS: atom_id res chain seq x y z
N MET A 1 -11.36 -0.34 70.99
CA MET A 1 -10.59 -0.22 69.74
C MET A 1 -11.19 -1.14 68.63
N LYS A 2 -12.44 -1.00 68.25
CA LYS A 2 -13.08 -1.85 67.21
C LYS A 2 -13.97 -1.07 66.20
N LYS A 3 -13.79 0.24 66.08
CA LYS A 3 -14.62 1.10 65.19
C LYS A 3 -13.89 1.71 63.98
N LYS A 4 -12.59 1.40 63.77
CA LYS A 4 -11.78 1.99 62.70
C LYS A 4 -11.55 1.07 61.45
N LEU A 5 -12.04 -0.19 61.52
CA LEU A 5 -11.78 -1.16 60.44
C LEU A 5 -12.91 -1.23 59.40
N VAL A 6 -14.08 -0.63 59.67
CA VAL A 6 -15.25 -0.71 58.78
C VAL A 6 -15.21 0.40 57.69
N PHE A 7 -14.45 1.48 57.93
CA PHE A 7 -14.42 2.59 56.97
C PHE A 7 -13.43 2.41 55.79
N LEU A 8 -12.47 1.48 55.94
CA LEU A 8 -11.49 1.22 54.88
C LEU A 8 -12.03 0.28 53.77
N GLY A 9 -13.05 -0.52 54.09
CA GLY A 9 -13.67 -1.44 53.14
C GLY A 9 -14.62 -0.78 52.14
N LEU A 10 -15.19 0.38 52.49
CA LEU A 10 -16.17 1.06 51.62
C LEU A 10 -15.51 1.96 50.56
N ILE A 11 -14.27 2.37 50.78
CA ILE A 11 -13.51 3.22 49.80
C ILE A 11 -12.97 2.38 48.65
N CYS A 12 -12.69 1.09 48.86
CA CYS A 12 -12.19 0.22 47.79
C CYS A 12 -13.28 -0.24 46.82
N LEU A 13 -14.56 -0.22 47.20
CA LEU A 13 -15.65 -0.61 46.30
C LEU A 13 -16.11 0.52 45.37
N SER A 14 -15.80 1.76 45.68
CA SER A 14 -16.20 2.90 44.83
C SER A 14 -15.22 3.22 43.72
N LEU A 15 -14.01 2.60 43.71
CA LEU A 15 -13.00 2.81 42.66
C LEU A 15 -13.19 1.89 41.43
N PHE A 16 -14.06 0.90 41.48
CA PHE A 16 -14.35 0.02 40.34
C PHE A 16 -15.57 0.44 39.50
N ALA A 17 -16.25 1.53 39.86
CA ALA A 17 -17.46 1.97 39.15
C ALA A 17 -17.19 3.01 38.04
N PHE A 18 -15.95 3.36 37.78
CA PHE A 18 -15.57 4.24 36.67
C PHE A 18 -14.74 3.53 35.59
N VAL A 19 -15.00 2.25 35.34
CA VAL A 19 -14.64 1.68 34.03
C VAL A 19 -15.63 2.27 33.04
N GLY A 20 -15.23 3.39 32.45
CA GLY A 20 -16.06 4.23 31.64
C GLY A 20 -16.76 3.44 30.53
N CYS A 21 -18.07 3.54 30.51
CA CYS A 21 -18.93 3.20 29.39
C CYS A 21 -18.73 4.26 28.27
N GLY A 22 -17.48 4.53 27.92
CA GLY A 22 -17.11 5.43 26.84
C GLY A 22 -16.80 4.67 25.57
N THR A 23 -17.26 5.20 24.44
CA THR A 23 -16.86 4.71 23.12
C THR A 23 -15.33 4.81 22.98
N GLU A 24 -14.68 3.70 22.62
CA GLU A 24 -13.24 3.67 22.44
C GLU A 24 -12.84 4.29 21.09
N LYS A 25 -11.84 5.15 21.11
CA LYS A 25 -11.27 5.73 19.89
C LYS A 25 -10.15 4.86 19.39
N LEU A 26 -10.32 4.24 18.22
CA LEU A 26 -9.34 3.39 17.57
C LEU A 26 -8.63 4.15 16.47
N ASP A 27 -7.30 4.18 16.54
CA ASP A 27 -6.48 4.65 15.43
C ASP A 27 -6.37 3.56 14.38
N ILE A 28 -6.92 3.81 13.19
CA ILE A 28 -6.94 2.89 12.06
C ILE A 28 -6.05 3.35 10.90
N SER A 29 -5.11 4.27 11.15
CA SER A 29 -4.20 4.79 10.11
C SER A 29 -3.46 3.67 9.38
N ASN A 30 -3.04 2.65 10.11
CA ASN A 30 -2.35 1.48 9.53
C ASN A 30 -3.27 0.52 8.75
N CYS A 31 -4.59 0.72 8.84
CA CYS A 31 -5.57 -0.10 8.12
C CYS A 31 -5.99 0.53 6.79
N ILE A 32 -5.44 1.68 6.44
CA ILE A 32 -5.72 2.34 5.16
C ILE A 32 -4.67 1.90 4.15
N ASP A 33 -5.14 1.30 3.06
CA ASP A 33 -4.33 1.02 1.89
C ASP A 33 -4.55 2.09 0.83
N VAL A 34 -3.45 2.63 0.32
CA VAL A 34 -3.47 3.60 -0.78
C VAL A 34 -2.63 3.04 -1.92
N ARG A 35 -3.26 2.88 -3.08
CA ARG A 35 -2.58 2.42 -4.29
C ARG A 35 -2.28 3.59 -5.20
N TYR A 36 -1.03 3.76 -5.49
CA TYR A 36 -0.53 4.77 -6.39
C TYR A 36 0.54 4.18 -7.33
N GLY A 37 0.75 4.80 -8.42
CA GLY A 37 1.74 4.46 -9.44
C GLY A 37 1.74 5.64 -10.41
N GLU A 38 2.51 5.70 -11.32
CA GLU A 38 3.34 4.89 -12.18
C GLU A 38 4.82 5.11 -11.87
N PHE A 39 5.30 6.37 -12.10
CA PHE A 39 6.68 6.78 -11.93
C PHE A 39 6.77 8.01 -11.04
N ASN A 40 7.93 8.19 -10.45
CA ASN A 40 8.29 9.36 -9.68
C ASN A 40 8.07 10.64 -10.51
N GLY A 41 7.26 11.57 -9.99
CA GLY A 41 6.89 12.81 -10.69
C GLY A 41 5.73 12.70 -11.68
N SER A 42 5.10 11.54 -11.82
CA SER A 42 3.91 11.36 -12.68
C SER A 42 2.84 10.46 -12.06
N ALA A 43 3.03 10.09 -10.81
CA ALA A 43 2.11 9.16 -10.16
C ALA A 43 0.79 9.81 -9.79
N LYS A 44 -0.26 8.99 -9.80
CA LYS A 44 -1.60 9.32 -9.32
C LYS A 44 -2.03 8.31 -8.29
N ILE A 45 -2.92 8.70 -7.41
CA ILE A 45 -3.60 7.74 -6.54
C ILE A 45 -4.79 7.17 -7.32
N TYR A 46 -4.82 5.85 -7.43
CA TYR A 46 -5.88 5.13 -8.14
C TYR A 46 -7.00 4.67 -7.21
N GLU A 47 -6.62 4.28 -6.00
CA GLU A 47 -7.54 3.68 -5.05
C GLU A 47 -7.08 3.98 -3.62
N SER A 48 -8.05 4.16 -2.75
CA SER A 48 -7.85 4.16 -1.31
C SER A 48 -8.96 3.33 -0.67
N SER A 49 -8.58 2.41 0.20
CA SER A 49 -9.50 1.48 0.83
C SER A 49 -9.10 1.15 2.26
N LEU A 50 -10.05 0.62 3.04
CA LEU A 50 -9.77 0.01 4.33
C LEU A 50 -9.43 -1.46 4.12
N ASP A 51 -8.33 -1.90 4.72
CA ASP A 51 -7.93 -3.30 4.76
C ASP A 51 -8.73 -4.03 5.85
N LEU A 52 -9.67 -4.87 5.43
CA LEU A 52 -10.51 -5.64 6.34
C LEU A 52 -9.68 -6.58 7.23
N GLY A 53 -8.62 -7.19 6.71
CA GLY A 53 -7.76 -8.09 7.48
C GLY A 53 -7.11 -7.36 8.64
N LYS A 54 -6.48 -6.23 8.36
CA LYS A 54 -5.87 -5.37 9.40
C LYS A 54 -6.89 -4.85 10.41
N LEU A 55 -8.11 -4.53 9.97
CA LEU A 55 -9.19 -4.13 10.88
C LEU A 55 -9.60 -5.28 11.79
N GLN A 56 -9.73 -6.50 11.28
CA GLN A 56 -10.07 -7.69 12.05
C GLN A 56 -8.97 -8.13 13.03
N ASP A 57 -7.73 -7.73 12.81
CA ASP A 57 -6.64 -7.93 13.77
C ASP A 57 -6.82 -7.10 15.06
N ILE A 58 -7.63 -6.04 14.99
CA ILE A 58 -8.02 -5.26 16.17
C ILE A 58 -9.05 -6.07 16.96
N PRO A 59 -8.80 -6.43 18.25
CA PRO A 59 -9.65 -7.37 19.00
C PRO A 59 -11.13 -7.01 19.01
N LYS A 60 -11.47 -5.73 19.09
CA LYS A 60 -12.87 -5.25 19.09
C LYS A 60 -13.57 -5.34 17.74
N LEU A 61 -12.82 -5.43 16.65
CA LEU A 61 -13.34 -5.48 15.28
C LEU A 61 -13.32 -6.87 14.67
N LYS A 62 -13.00 -7.91 15.43
CA LYS A 62 -12.97 -9.32 14.94
C LYS A 62 -14.25 -9.78 14.27
N GLY A 63 -15.40 -9.23 14.69
CA GLY A 63 -16.71 -9.51 14.12
C GLY A 63 -17.07 -8.68 12.88
N LEU A 64 -16.18 -7.80 12.44
CA LEU A 64 -16.40 -6.99 11.24
C LEU A 64 -16.43 -7.86 9.99
N THR A 65 -17.47 -7.70 9.18
CA THR A 65 -17.63 -8.48 7.94
C THR A 65 -17.44 -7.59 6.70
N PRO A 66 -17.16 -8.19 5.52
CA PRO A 66 -17.10 -7.43 4.27
C PRO A 66 -18.37 -6.63 3.98
N ASP A 67 -19.54 -7.20 4.30
CA ASP A 67 -20.83 -6.54 4.06
C ASP A 67 -21.03 -5.33 4.97
N MET A 68 -20.56 -5.39 6.21
CA MET A 68 -20.58 -4.24 7.13
C MET A 68 -19.66 -3.11 6.68
N LEU A 69 -18.56 -3.46 6.00
CA LEU A 69 -17.62 -2.46 5.48
C LEU A 69 -18.09 -1.86 4.16
N LYS A 70 -18.87 -2.63 3.38
CA LYS A 70 -19.28 -2.24 2.02
C LYS A 70 -20.25 -1.06 2.03
N GLY A 71 -19.77 0.09 1.54
CA GLY A 71 -20.58 1.30 1.44
C GLY A 71 -20.69 2.13 2.73
N ASP A 72 -20.15 1.65 3.83
CA ASP A 72 -20.23 2.35 5.12
C ASP A 72 -19.07 3.33 5.35
N TYR A 73 -18.11 3.37 4.44
CA TYR A 73 -17.01 4.33 4.51
C TYR A 73 -16.67 4.92 3.15
N LYS A 74 -16.06 6.09 3.20
CA LYS A 74 -15.48 6.77 2.04
C LYS A 74 -14.15 7.41 2.42
N ILE A 75 -13.13 7.11 1.66
CA ILE A 75 -11.82 7.77 1.78
C ILE A 75 -11.70 8.75 0.62
N THR A 76 -11.47 10.00 0.92
CA THR A 76 -11.25 11.05 -0.07
C THR A 76 -9.88 11.67 0.11
N LEU A 77 -9.28 12.06 -1.01
CA LEU A 77 -8.05 12.84 -0.99
C LEU A 77 -8.38 14.31 -0.77
N VAL A 78 -7.65 14.95 0.13
CA VAL A 78 -7.73 16.39 0.32
C VAL A 78 -6.72 17.06 -0.61
N GLY A 79 -7.21 17.63 -1.69
CA GLY A 79 -6.42 18.26 -2.75
C GLY A 79 -6.16 17.33 -3.92
N ASP A 80 -6.35 17.85 -5.13
CA ASP A 80 -5.95 17.17 -6.36
C ASP A 80 -4.43 17.22 -6.47
N LYS A 81 -3.79 16.07 -6.28
CA LYS A 81 -2.39 15.90 -6.62
C LYS A 81 -2.28 14.88 -7.74
N THR A 82 -2.04 15.41 -8.92
CA THR A 82 -1.42 14.70 -10.02
C THR A 82 0.09 14.92 -9.95
N ASP A 83 0.85 14.09 -10.67
CA ASP A 83 2.30 14.22 -10.76
C ASP A 83 3.03 14.06 -9.41
N LEU A 84 2.53 13.14 -8.59
CA LEU A 84 3.10 12.79 -7.31
C LEU A 84 4.50 12.21 -7.47
N LYS A 85 5.36 12.52 -6.51
CA LYS A 85 6.73 12.02 -6.42
C LYS A 85 7.04 11.47 -5.04
N ASN A 86 8.12 10.71 -4.94
CA ASN A 86 8.61 10.21 -3.67
C ASN A 86 8.87 11.36 -2.68
N GLY A 87 8.37 11.21 -1.47
CA GLY A 87 8.41 12.20 -0.39
C GLY A 87 7.21 13.14 -0.36
N ASP A 88 6.33 13.12 -1.35
CA ASP A 88 5.09 13.91 -1.29
C ASP A 88 4.17 13.37 -0.21
N LYS A 89 3.48 14.29 0.47
CA LYS A 89 2.48 13.95 1.47
C LYS A 89 1.09 14.25 0.93
N VAL A 90 0.21 13.28 1.04
CA VAL A 90 -1.18 13.39 0.62
C VAL A 90 -2.07 13.24 1.84
N LYS A 91 -2.96 14.21 2.05
CA LYS A 91 -3.95 14.16 3.12
C LYS A 91 -5.14 13.33 2.71
N LEU A 92 -5.59 12.48 3.63
CA LEU A 92 -6.78 11.65 3.48
C LEU A 92 -7.87 12.17 4.41
N HIS A 93 -9.10 12.06 3.96
CA HIS A 93 -10.30 12.28 4.77
C HIS A 93 -11.13 11.00 4.77
N LEU A 94 -11.40 10.46 5.96
CA LEU A 94 -12.22 9.28 6.16
C LEU A 94 -13.61 9.69 6.66
N GLU A 95 -14.62 9.40 5.85
CA GLU A 95 -16.02 9.40 6.27
C GLU A 95 -16.44 7.97 6.52
N TYR A 96 -17.18 7.70 7.59
CA TYR A 96 -17.68 6.36 7.90
C TYR A 96 -18.97 6.44 8.72
N ASN A 97 -19.71 5.35 8.78
CA ASN A 97 -20.94 5.26 9.54
C ASN A 97 -20.66 5.11 11.04
N LYS A 98 -20.44 6.24 11.72
CA LYS A 98 -20.09 6.29 13.15
C LYS A 98 -21.10 5.56 14.03
N GLU A 99 -22.38 5.70 13.73
CA GLU A 99 -23.45 5.10 14.54
C GLU A 99 -23.42 3.57 14.49
N LEU A 100 -23.12 2.98 13.34
CA LEU A 100 -22.95 1.54 13.18
C LEU A 100 -21.80 1.03 14.07
N TYR A 101 -20.61 1.61 13.93
CA TYR A 101 -19.44 1.14 14.68
C TYR A 101 -19.56 1.38 16.19
N LYS A 102 -20.20 2.48 16.58
CA LYS A 102 -20.50 2.75 17.98
C LYS A 102 -21.50 1.76 18.56
N ARG A 103 -22.57 1.44 17.83
CA ARG A 103 -23.62 0.50 18.26
C ARG A 103 -23.09 -0.93 18.35
N ASP A 104 -22.39 -1.40 17.30
CA ASP A 104 -22.07 -2.83 17.14
C ASP A 104 -20.73 -3.20 17.78
N PHE A 105 -19.79 -2.25 17.86
CA PHE A 105 -18.44 -2.49 18.35
C PHE A 105 -18.02 -1.58 19.52
N ASN A 106 -18.84 -0.58 19.85
CA ASN A 106 -18.53 0.45 20.87
C ASN A 106 -17.21 1.20 20.57
N VAL A 107 -16.95 1.52 19.30
CA VAL A 107 -15.75 2.21 18.83
C VAL A 107 -16.05 3.40 17.94
N GLU A 108 -15.13 4.36 17.92
CA GLU A 108 -15.02 5.41 16.92
C GLU A 108 -13.66 5.34 16.25
N PHE A 109 -13.62 5.51 14.93
CA PHE A 109 -12.38 5.53 14.18
C PHE A 109 -11.75 6.91 14.21
N LYS A 110 -10.44 6.92 14.34
CA LYS A 110 -9.59 8.07 14.05
C LYS A 110 -8.45 7.62 13.13
N CYS A 111 -8.00 8.52 12.30
CA CYS A 111 -6.82 8.35 11.46
C CYS A 111 -5.84 9.47 11.82
N GLU A 112 -4.76 9.13 12.50
CA GLU A 112 -3.71 10.07 12.84
C GLU A 112 -2.35 9.36 12.70
N PRO A 113 -1.46 9.84 11.85
CA PRO A 113 -1.65 11.00 10.96
C PRO A 113 -2.61 10.69 9.79
N THR A 114 -3.39 11.71 9.37
CA THR A 114 -4.24 11.62 8.16
C THR A 114 -3.45 11.83 6.87
N GLU A 115 -2.14 11.66 6.91
CA GLU A 115 -1.25 11.86 5.78
C GLU A 115 -0.59 10.55 5.38
N VAL A 116 -0.55 10.28 4.08
CA VAL A 116 0.23 9.18 3.49
C VAL A 116 1.42 9.81 2.77
N THR A 117 2.61 9.29 3.05
CA THR A 117 3.81 9.65 2.30
C THR A 117 3.93 8.75 1.09
N ILE A 118 4.14 9.32 -0.08
CA ILE A 118 4.35 8.60 -1.33
C ILE A 118 5.78 8.09 -1.36
N GLU A 119 5.96 6.79 -1.53
CA GLU A 119 7.27 6.13 -1.49
C GLU A 119 7.34 4.99 -2.51
N GLY A 120 8.57 4.60 -2.86
CA GLY A 120 8.80 3.43 -3.72
C GLY A 120 8.43 3.60 -5.19
N LEU A 121 8.13 4.82 -5.64
CA LEU A 121 7.92 5.08 -7.05
C LEU A 121 9.25 4.95 -7.80
N PRO A 122 9.29 4.15 -8.87
CA PRO A 122 10.48 4.06 -9.71
C PRO A 122 10.67 5.34 -10.51
N ASP A 123 11.91 5.71 -10.74
CA ASP A 123 12.23 6.80 -11.66
C ASP A 123 11.96 6.36 -13.11
N LYS A 124 11.40 7.26 -13.89
CA LYS A 124 11.20 7.02 -15.31
C LYS A 124 12.53 7.04 -16.03
N LEU A 125 12.89 5.92 -16.65
CA LEU A 125 14.05 5.84 -17.49
C LEU A 125 13.81 6.63 -18.79
N THR A 126 14.56 7.69 -19.01
CA THR A 126 14.45 8.56 -20.20
C THR A 126 15.67 8.47 -21.11
N ASP A 127 16.75 7.90 -20.61
CA ASP A 127 18.01 7.69 -21.33
C ASP A 127 18.62 6.35 -20.92
N ILE A 128 19.11 5.58 -21.89
CA ILE A 128 19.76 4.29 -21.65
C ILE A 128 21.04 4.44 -20.80
N ASN A 129 21.70 5.58 -20.87
CA ASN A 129 22.88 5.86 -20.06
C ASN A 129 22.58 6.00 -18.56
N GLN A 130 21.31 6.10 -18.17
CA GLN A 130 20.89 6.08 -16.78
C GLN A 130 20.93 4.66 -16.18
N ILE A 131 21.04 3.63 -17.03
CA ILE A 131 21.11 2.23 -16.58
C ILE A 131 22.53 1.97 -16.09
N SER A 132 22.67 1.68 -14.79
CA SER A 132 23.97 1.31 -14.23
C SER A 132 24.43 -0.05 -14.76
N LYS A 133 25.73 -0.32 -14.66
CA LYS A 133 26.29 -1.62 -15.04
C LYS A 133 25.58 -2.78 -14.31
N GLU A 134 25.33 -2.64 -13.02
CA GLU A 134 24.64 -3.67 -12.22
C GLU A 134 23.20 -3.93 -12.71
N GLN A 135 22.51 -2.87 -13.11
CA GLN A 135 21.17 -3.00 -13.69
C GLN A 135 21.23 -3.68 -15.06
N TRP A 136 22.21 -3.33 -15.88
CA TRP A 136 22.47 -4.01 -17.15
C TRP A 136 22.71 -5.50 -16.96
N ASP A 137 23.57 -5.89 -16.02
CA ASP A 137 23.88 -7.29 -15.75
C ASP A 137 22.60 -8.05 -15.35
N LYS A 138 21.70 -7.46 -14.55
CA LYS A 138 20.41 -8.05 -14.21
C LYS A 138 19.47 -8.16 -15.43
N ILE A 139 19.39 -7.13 -16.26
CA ILE A 139 18.60 -7.14 -17.50
C ILE A 139 19.06 -8.26 -18.43
N TYR A 140 20.38 -8.35 -18.66
CA TYR A 140 20.96 -9.42 -19.50
C TYR A 140 20.66 -10.81 -18.93
N ALA A 141 20.82 -11.02 -17.63
CA ALA A 141 20.57 -12.31 -17.01
C ALA A 141 19.10 -12.73 -17.18
N GLU A 142 18.16 -11.82 -16.95
CA GLU A 142 16.72 -12.10 -17.12
C GLU A 142 16.34 -12.36 -18.58
N VAL A 143 16.85 -11.56 -19.51
CA VAL A 143 16.53 -11.72 -20.93
C VAL A 143 17.13 -13.01 -21.47
N ASN A 144 18.39 -13.33 -21.15
CA ASN A 144 19.03 -14.59 -21.54
C ASN A 144 18.26 -15.80 -21.00
N LYS A 145 17.89 -15.81 -19.72
CA LYS A 145 17.09 -16.88 -19.13
C LYS A 145 15.76 -17.10 -19.87
N LYS A 146 15.07 -16.03 -20.22
CA LYS A 146 13.81 -16.13 -21.02
C LYS A 146 14.05 -16.63 -22.43
N ALA A 147 15.15 -16.18 -23.07
CA ALA A 147 15.52 -16.64 -24.39
C ALA A 147 15.88 -18.14 -24.42
N GLU A 148 16.63 -18.62 -23.42
CA GLU A 148 16.97 -20.03 -23.26
C GLU A 148 15.74 -20.92 -23.05
N ILE A 149 14.79 -20.50 -22.20
CA ILE A 149 13.54 -21.22 -22.00
C ILE A 149 12.78 -21.32 -23.32
N LYS A 150 12.65 -20.20 -24.04
CA LYS A 150 11.94 -20.17 -25.32
C LYS A 150 12.65 -21.03 -26.39
N ALA A 151 13.99 -21.02 -26.40
CA ALA A 151 14.75 -21.86 -27.31
C ALA A 151 14.52 -23.34 -27.01
N LYS A 152 14.55 -23.73 -25.75
CA LYS A 152 14.27 -25.12 -25.31
C LYS A 152 12.88 -25.58 -25.71
N ASP A 153 11.87 -24.74 -25.48
CA ASP A 153 10.47 -25.08 -25.80
C ASP A 153 10.27 -25.27 -27.30
N ASN A 154 11.01 -24.55 -28.13
CA ASN A 154 10.95 -24.64 -29.59
C ASN A 154 12.01 -25.58 -30.18
N LYS A 155 12.83 -26.27 -29.36
CA LYS A 155 13.90 -27.17 -29.78
C LYS A 155 14.99 -26.48 -30.61
N TYR A 156 15.22 -25.20 -30.37
CA TYR A 156 16.30 -24.45 -30.97
C TYR A 156 17.62 -24.73 -30.23
N SER A 157 18.71 -24.82 -30.99
CA SER A 157 20.07 -25.00 -30.48
C SER A 157 20.96 -23.79 -30.79
N ASP A 158 22.14 -23.76 -30.16
CA ASP A 158 23.18 -22.73 -30.44
C ASP A 158 22.65 -21.28 -30.31
N LEU A 159 21.82 -21.05 -29.26
CA LEU A 159 21.30 -19.70 -29.00
C LEU A 159 22.45 -18.72 -28.73
N LYS A 160 22.51 -17.62 -29.46
CA LYS A 160 23.56 -16.62 -29.31
C LYS A 160 22.98 -15.22 -29.42
N LEU A 161 23.29 -14.34 -28.45
CA LEU A 161 22.96 -12.94 -28.53
C LEU A 161 23.84 -12.26 -29.61
N GLU A 162 23.23 -11.75 -30.65
CA GLU A 162 23.94 -11.11 -31.77
C GLU A 162 23.97 -9.59 -31.62
N LYS A 163 22.89 -8.99 -31.13
CA LYS A 163 22.77 -7.53 -31.09
C LYS A 163 21.77 -7.06 -30.04
N VAL A 164 22.05 -5.91 -29.47
CA VAL A 164 21.10 -5.14 -28.65
C VAL A 164 20.83 -3.83 -29.36
N LEU A 165 19.58 -3.51 -29.59
CA LEU A 165 19.10 -2.29 -30.22
C LEU A 165 18.31 -1.44 -29.25
N GLU A 166 18.55 -0.14 -29.28
CA GLU A 166 17.80 0.85 -28.52
C GLU A 166 16.87 1.62 -29.46
N PHE A 167 15.63 1.78 -29.05
CA PHE A 167 14.66 2.60 -29.76
C PHE A 167 14.03 3.63 -28.81
N ASN A 168 14.28 4.88 -29.09
CA ASN A 168 13.56 5.98 -28.45
C ASN A 168 12.19 6.16 -29.10
N LYS A 169 11.13 5.68 -28.47
CA LYS A 169 9.77 5.97 -28.93
C LYS A 169 9.42 7.41 -28.65
N LYS A 170 9.53 8.28 -29.65
CA LYS A 170 9.12 9.70 -29.62
C LYS A 170 7.58 9.91 -29.49
N LYS A 171 6.76 8.87 -29.34
CA LYS A 171 5.30 9.01 -29.32
C LYS A 171 4.74 8.76 -27.92
N SER A 172 4.03 9.75 -27.44
CA SER A 172 3.05 9.86 -26.34
C SER A 172 3.29 9.17 -24.99
N SER A 173 4.03 8.11 -24.87
CA SER A 173 4.35 7.46 -23.59
C SER A 173 5.81 7.62 -23.13
N GLY A 174 6.66 8.21 -23.97
CA GLY A 174 8.04 8.57 -23.63
C GLY A 174 8.84 7.44 -22.97
N GLY A 175 8.87 6.24 -23.57
CA GLY A 175 9.62 5.10 -23.05
C GLY A 175 10.78 4.72 -23.97
N ILE A 176 11.81 4.11 -23.38
CA ILE A 176 12.90 3.45 -24.10
C ILE A 176 12.48 2.00 -24.35
N THR A 177 12.69 1.53 -25.58
CA THR A 177 12.55 0.11 -25.92
C THR A 177 13.93 -0.44 -26.21
N ILE A 178 14.27 -1.54 -25.54
CA ILE A 178 15.53 -2.25 -25.76
C ILE A 178 15.19 -3.61 -26.37
N GLU A 179 15.72 -3.90 -27.54
CA GLU A 179 15.52 -5.18 -28.24
C GLU A 179 16.81 -6.00 -28.20
N PHE A 180 16.68 -7.26 -27.79
CA PHE A 180 17.76 -8.24 -27.78
C PHE A 180 17.52 -9.21 -28.94
N ILE A 181 18.45 -9.25 -29.88
CA ILE A 181 18.37 -10.08 -31.06
C ILE A 181 19.25 -11.30 -30.89
N TYR A 182 18.64 -12.47 -30.97
CA TYR A 182 19.31 -13.77 -30.86
C TYR A 182 19.29 -14.51 -32.19
N SER A 183 20.42 -15.17 -32.54
CA SER A 183 20.45 -16.22 -33.55
C SER A 183 20.30 -17.60 -32.90
N TYR A 184 19.87 -18.58 -33.66
CA TYR A 184 19.73 -19.99 -33.24
C TYR A 184 19.81 -20.91 -34.45
N LYS A 185 20.02 -22.21 -34.19
CA LYS A 185 19.87 -23.27 -35.17
C LYS A 185 18.63 -24.12 -34.88
N ASN A 186 17.97 -24.53 -35.94
CA ASN A 186 16.84 -25.49 -35.89
C ASN A 186 17.36 -26.92 -35.83
#